data_23599e220780f00a6d2fc94c50dd6864
#
_entry.id   23599e220780f00a6d2fc94c50dd6864
#
_cell.length_a   1.000
_cell.length_b   1.000
_cell.length_c   1.000
_cell.angle_alpha   90.00
_cell.angle_beta   90.00
_cell.angle_gamma   90.00
#
_symmetry.space_group_name_H-M   'P 1'
#
loop_
_entity.id
_entity.type
_entity.pdbx_description
1 polymer ?
#
loop_
_entity_poly.entity_id
_entity_poly.type
_entity_poly.pdbx_seq_one_letter_code
_entity_poly.pdbx_strand_id
1 'polypeptide(L)'
;MEFKDCFNELKKDFVNKDVSNVPNVVFEFNVKDVGVFYAKVQDGKLDIQPYNYYDNDVSFTAKFEIYKKIINGELDPIKSFFTGRLKVSGDLGKAALLQSILK
;
A
#
# COMPACT_ATOMS: atom_id res chain seq x y z
N MET A 1 8.24 -17.06 -4.32
CA MET A 1 6.83 -16.82 -3.94
C MET A 1 6.13 -16.16 -5.12
N GLU A 2 5.02 -16.71 -5.56
CA GLU A 2 4.30 -16.15 -6.68
C GLU A 2 3.53 -14.91 -6.28
N PHE A 3 3.24 -14.04 -7.27
CA PHE A 3 2.51 -12.80 -7.01
C PHE A 3 1.16 -13.05 -6.34
N LYS A 4 0.42 -14.05 -6.80
CA LYS A 4 -0.90 -14.40 -6.23
C LYS A 4 -0.82 -14.63 -4.72
N ASP A 5 0.20 -15.34 -4.27
CA ASP A 5 0.38 -15.63 -2.85
C ASP A 5 0.74 -14.38 -2.07
N CYS A 6 1.65 -13.56 -2.60
CA CYS A 6 2.01 -12.28 -1.98
C CYS A 6 0.80 -11.36 -1.88
N PHE A 7 0.05 -11.24 -2.98
CA PHE A 7 -1.12 -10.38 -3.04
C PHE A 7 -2.18 -10.81 -2.02
N ASN A 8 -2.50 -12.11 -1.97
CA ASN A 8 -3.51 -12.62 -1.06
C ASN A 8 -3.13 -12.38 0.40
N GLU A 9 -1.86 -12.55 0.74
CA GLU A 9 -1.39 -12.34 2.09
C GLU A 9 -1.45 -10.87 2.51
N LEU A 10 -1.01 -9.96 1.64
CA LEU A 10 -1.07 -8.53 1.92
C LEU A 10 -2.51 -8.03 1.96
N LYS A 11 -3.35 -8.50 1.05
CA LYS A 11 -4.77 -8.14 1.04
C LYS A 11 -5.47 -8.56 2.32
N LYS A 12 -5.21 -9.76 2.80
CA LYS A 12 -5.79 -10.29 4.04
C LYS A 12 -5.56 -9.34 5.22
N ASP A 13 -4.34 -8.83 5.34
CA ASP A 13 -3.98 -7.92 6.42
C ASP A 13 -4.55 -6.51 6.20
N PHE A 14 -4.65 -6.09 4.93
CA PHE A 14 -5.04 -4.73 4.58
C PHE A 14 -6.56 -4.51 4.66
N VAL A 15 -7.37 -5.51 4.29
CA VAL A 15 -8.83 -5.35 4.22
C VAL A 15 -9.49 -5.06 5.57
N ASN A 16 -8.81 -5.37 6.66
CA ASN A 16 -9.34 -5.13 8.00
C ASN A 16 -9.11 -3.71 8.50
N LYS A 17 -8.44 -2.88 7.70
CA LYS A 17 -8.15 -1.50 8.10
C LYS A 17 -9.36 -0.61 7.89
N ASP A 18 -9.61 0.29 8.83
CA ASP A 18 -10.71 1.25 8.75
C ASP A 18 -10.29 2.43 7.86
N VAL A 19 -11.02 2.64 6.77
CA VAL A 19 -10.77 3.74 5.85
C VAL A 19 -11.94 4.74 5.79
N SER A 20 -12.90 4.64 6.71
CA SER A 20 -14.11 5.44 6.69
C SER A 20 -13.85 6.95 6.74
N ASN A 21 -12.76 7.38 7.38
CA ASN A 21 -12.38 8.78 7.51
C ASN A 21 -11.20 9.17 6.62
N VAL A 22 -10.83 8.30 5.68
CA VAL A 22 -9.71 8.56 4.76
C VAL A 22 -10.25 9.22 3.50
N PRO A 23 -9.65 10.34 3.03
CA PRO A 23 -10.03 10.93 1.75
C PRO A 23 -9.86 9.97 0.59
N ASN A 24 -10.57 10.20 -0.51
CA ASN A 24 -10.41 9.40 -1.71
C ASN A 24 -8.95 9.42 -2.18
N VAL A 25 -8.37 8.25 -2.37
CA VAL A 25 -6.98 8.10 -2.76
C VAL A 25 -6.77 6.73 -3.41
N VAL A 26 -5.87 6.68 -4.39
CA VAL A 26 -5.48 5.42 -5.03
C VAL A 26 -3.99 5.20 -4.78
N PHE A 27 -3.67 4.12 -4.09
CA PHE A 27 -2.30 3.67 -3.88
C PHE A 27 -1.99 2.52 -4.84
N GLU A 28 -0.87 2.60 -5.53
CA GLU A 28 -0.33 1.48 -6.29
C GLU A 28 0.86 0.91 -5.52
N PHE A 29 0.88 -0.41 -5.35
CA PHE A 29 1.95 -1.10 -4.64
C PHE A 29 2.71 -2.00 -5.60
N ASN A 30 3.96 -1.65 -5.87
CA ASN A 30 4.85 -2.49 -6.65
C ASN A 30 5.62 -3.37 -5.67
N VAL A 31 5.37 -4.66 -5.72
CA VAL A 31 6.11 -5.65 -4.92
C VAL A 31 7.33 -6.02 -5.74
N LYS A 32 8.51 -5.57 -5.33
CA LYS A 32 9.74 -5.67 -6.09
C LYS A 32 10.01 -7.11 -6.54
N ASP A 33 10.26 -7.27 -7.85
CA ASP A 33 10.54 -8.54 -8.52
C ASP A 33 9.38 -9.55 -8.47
N VAL A 34 8.17 -9.11 -8.13
CA VAL A 34 7.01 -10.00 -8.00
C VAL A 34 5.82 -9.51 -8.83
N GLY A 35 5.35 -8.29 -8.61
CA GLY A 35 4.20 -7.77 -9.35
C GLY A 35 3.63 -6.52 -8.71
N VAL A 36 2.46 -6.08 -9.20
CA VAL A 36 1.84 -4.83 -8.78
C VAL A 36 0.36 -5.05 -8.46
N PHE A 37 -0.12 -4.35 -7.42
CA PHE A 37 -1.54 -4.30 -7.10
C PHE A 37 -1.90 -2.89 -6.66
N TYR A 38 -3.20 -2.60 -6.54
CA TYR A 38 -3.63 -1.29 -6.05
C TYR A 38 -4.60 -1.41 -4.88
N ALA A 39 -4.65 -0.37 -4.07
CA ALA A 39 -5.65 -0.18 -3.03
C ALA A 39 -6.30 1.17 -3.26
N LYS A 40 -7.59 1.19 -3.52
CA LYS A 40 -8.36 2.39 -3.80
C LYS A 40 -9.32 2.66 -2.66
N VAL A 41 -9.23 3.87 -2.10
CA VAL A 41 -10.19 4.35 -1.12
C VAL A 41 -11.14 5.32 -1.82
N GLN A 42 -12.41 4.99 -1.82
CA GLN A 42 -13.43 5.85 -2.41
C GLN A 42 -14.69 5.82 -1.56
N ASP A 43 -15.13 7.00 -1.15
CA ASP A 43 -16.35 7.15 -0.35
C ASP A 43 -16.35 6.27 0.91
N GLY A 44 -15.19 6.19 1.57
CA GLY A 44 -15.01 5.42 2.79
C GLY A 44 -14.92 3.92 2.59
N LYS A 45 -14.77 3.46 1.36
CA LYS A 45 -14.68 2.03 1.02
C LYS A 45 -13.33 1.70 0.42
N LEU A 46 -12.82 0.53 0.74
CA LEU A 46 -11.52 0.04 0.28
C LEU A 46 -11.72 -1.03 -0.80
N ASP A 47 -11.08 -0.82 -1.96
CA ASP A 47 -11.07 -1.77 -3.07
C ASP A 47 -9.61 -2.15 -3.37
N ILE A 48 -9.28 -3.42 -3.22
CA ILE A 48 -7.93 -3.94 -3.44
C ILE A 48 -7.99 -4.96 -4.57
N GLN A 49 -7.24 -4.70 -5.66
CA GLN A 49 -7.25 -5.55 -6.85
C GLN A 49 -5.82 -5.86 -7.32
N PRO A 50 -5.59 -7.04 -7.90
CA PRO A 50 -4.25 -7.48 -8.30
C PRO A 50 -3.81 -6.91 -9.66
N TYR A 51 -4.02 -5.61 -9.86
CA TYR A 51 -3.72 -4.92 -11.12
C TYR A 51 -3.00 -3.61 -10.83
N ASN A 52 -2.34 -3.04 -11.85
CA ASN A 52 -1.89 -1.68 -11.78
C ASN A 52 -3.09 -0.73 -11.97
N TYR A 53 -2.96 0.49 -11.47
CA TYR A 53 -3.96 1.53 -11.64
C TYR A 53 -3.29 2.74 -12.26
N TYR A 54 -3.60 3.03 -13.52
CA TYR A 54 -2.91 4.06 -14.29
C TYR A 54 -2.99 5.44 -13.63
N ASP A 55 -4.18 5.82 -13.17
CA ASP A 55 -4.43 7.11 -12.55
C ASP A 55 -4.24 7.08 -11.04
N ASN A 56 -3.24 6.34 -10.54
CA ASN A 56 -2.96 6.32 -9.12
C ASN A 56 -2.44 7.68 -8.63
N ASP A 57 -2.71 7.99 -7.38
CA ASP A 57 -2.22 9.21 -6.74
C ASP A 57 -0.78 9.07 -6.28
N VAL A 58 -0.42 7.89 -5.83
CA VAL A 58 0.91 7.61 -5.32
C VAL A 58 1.24 6.13 -5.57
N SER A 59 2.49 5.89 -5.94
CA SER A 59 3.01 4.55 -6.18
C SER A 59 4.13 4.25 -5.19
N PHE A 60 4.06 3.06 -4.60
CA PHE A 60 5.08 2.56 -3.68
C PHE A 60 5.85 1.42 -4.32
N THR A 61 7.12 1.27 -3.95
CA THR A 61 7.94 0.13 -4.36
C THR A 61 8.70 -0.38 -3.15
N ALA A 62 8.56 -1.64 -2.85
CA ALA A 62 9.26 -2.30 -1.75
C ALA A 62 9.23 -3.81 -1.94
N LYS A 63 10.07 -4.50 -1.16
CA LYS A 63 10.03 -5.97 -1.11
C LYS A 63 8.79 -6.44 -0.36
N PHE A 64 8.35 -7.65 -0.65
CA PHE A 64 7.19 -8.25 0.01
C PHE A 64 7.31 -8.21 1.54
N GLU A 65 8.47 -8.58 2.08
CA GLU A 65 8.68 -8.62 3.54
C GLU A 65 8.52 -7.24 4.18
N ILE A 66 8.89 -6.19 3.46
CA ILE A 66 8.75 -4.82 3.95
C ILE A 66 7.28 -4.43 4.01
N TYR A 67 6.50 -4.71 2.96
CA TYR A 67 5.06 -4.46 2.98
C TYR A 67 4.36 -5.23 4.09
N LYS A 68 4.74 -6.50 4.25
CA LYS A 68 4.16 -7.35 5.30
C LYS A 68 4.33 -6.73 6.68
N LYS A 69 5.53 -6.26 6.98
CA LYS A 69 5.83 -5.62 8.26
C LYS A 69 5.14 -4.28 8.42
N ILE A 70 5.05 -3.49 7.35
CA ILE A 70 4.37 -2.20 7.38
C ILE A 70 2.88 -2.39 7.66
N ILE A 71 2.23 -3.30 6.94
CA ILE A 71 0.79 -3.52 7.07
C ILE A 71 0.45 -4.13 8.43
N ASN A 72 1.34 -4.95 8.99
CA ASN A 72 1.16 -5.53 10.33
C ASN A 72 1.53 -4.59 11.47
N GLY A 73 2.01 -3.38 11.17
CA GLY A 73 2.36 -2.40 12.19
C GLY A 73 3.75 -2.60 12.79
N GLU A 74 4.56 -3.51 12.26
CA GLU A 74 5.93 -3.75 12.74
C GLU A 74 6.93 -2.72 12.25
N LEU A 75 6.66 -2.08 11.10
CA LEU A 75 7.49 -1.03 10.53
C LEU A 75 6.64 0.20 10.23
N ASP A 76 7.17 1.38 10.56
CA ASP A 76 6.55 2.64 10.20
C ASP A 76 6.83 2.94 8.73
N PRO A 77 5.79 3.23 7.90
CA PRO A 77 5.99 3.53 6.50
C PRO A 77 6.85 4.78 6.27
N ILE A 78 6.74 5.79 7.11
CA ILE A 78 7.54 7.02 6.97
C ILE A 78 9.02 6.71 7.24
N LYS A 79 9.32 5.98 8.32
CA LYS A 79 10.69 5.57 8.61
C LYS A 79 11.24 4.67 7.51
N SER A 80 10.42 3.79 6.96
CA SER A 80 10.82 2.92 5.85
C SER A 80 11.16 3.72 4.60
N PHE A 81 10.45 4.81 4.35
CA PHE A 81 10.76 5.72 3.25
C PHE A 81 12.12 6.39 3.46
N PHE A 82 12.37 6.93 4.65
CA PHE A 82 13.64 7.60 4.93
C PHE A 82 14.85 6.67 4.91
N THR A 83 14.66 5.40 5.25
CA THR A 83 15.74 4.41 5.24
C THR A 83 15.91 3.73 3.87
N GLY A 84 15.11 4.11 2.87
CA GLY A 84 15.20 3.56 1.52
C GLY A 84 14.56 2.19 1.33
N ARG A 85 13.88 1.67 2.34
CA ARG A 85 13.18 0.38 2.25
C ARG A 85 11.88 0.49 1.46
N LEU A 86 11.22 1.65 1.54
CA LEU A 86 10.01 1.96 0.81
C LEU A 86 10.28 3.15 -0.11
N LYS A 87 10.15 2.94 -1.40
CA LYS A 87 10.26 4.02 -2.38
C LYS A 87 8.88 4.57 -2.66
N VAL A 88 8.78 5.89 -2.83
CA VAL A 88 7.51 6.58 -3.04
C VAL A 88 7.63 7.47 -4.26
N SER A 89 6.64 7.39 -5.15
CA SER A 89 6.55 8.24 -6.34
C SER A 89 5.14 8.80 -6.45
N GLY A 90 5.02 10.05 -6.86
CA GLY A 90 3.74 10.72 -7.03
C GLY A 90 3.47 11.73 -5.92
N ASP A 91 2.22 11.83 -5.49
CA ASP A 91 1.80 12.82 -4.50
C ASP A 91 2.24 12.43 -3.09
N LEU A 92 3.30 13.07 -2.60
CA LEU A 92 3.84 12.76 -1.28
C LEU A 92 2.89 13.11 -0.14
N GLY A 93 2.06 14.13 -0.32
CA GLY A 93 1.03 14.47 0.67
C GLY A 93 0.02 13.36 0.83
N LYS A 94 -0.39 12.76 -0.29
CA LYS A 94 -1.31 11.61 -0.25
C LYS A 94 -0.62 10.33 0.22
N ALA A 95 0.69 10.21 0.01
CA ALA A 95 1.44 9.07 0.52
C ALA A 95 1.35 8.96 2.05
N ALA A 96 1.28 10.09 2.74
CA ALA A 96 1.14 10.10 4.21
C ALA A 96 -0.20 9.50 4.66
N LEU A 97 -1.21 9.43 3.81
CA LEU A 97 -2.50 8.81 4.14
C LEU A 97 -2.34 7.31 4.42
N LEU A 98 -1.32 6.66 3.84
CA LEU A 98 -1.06 5.25 4.12
C LEU A 98 -0.80 5.03 5.60
N GLN A 99 -0.02 5.90 6.25
CA GLN A 99 0.21 5.80 7.69
C GLN A 99 -1.09 5.93 8.49
N SER A 100 -1.98 6.82 8.05
CA SER A 100 -3.27 7.01 8.72
C SER A 100 -4.13 5.76 8.66
N ILE A 101 -4.08 5.03 7.54
CA ILE A 101 -4.84 3.78 7.37
C ILE A 101 -4.28 2.68 8.28
N LEU A 102 -2.96 2.64 8.44
CA LEU A 102 -2.27 1.54 9.13
C LEU A 102 -2.14 1.72 10.64
N LYS A 103 -2.65 2.79 11.17
CA LYS A 103 -2.64 3.02 12.62
C LYS A 103 -3.59 2.09 13.35
#